data_5113b1b50c2359968a09b0d780b6a46b
#
_entry.id   5113b1b50c2359968a09b0d780b6a46b
#
_cell.length_a   1.000
_cell.length_b   1.000
_cell.length_c   1.000
_cell.angle_alpha   90.00
_cell.angle_beta   90.00
_cell.angle_gamma   90.00
#
_symmetry.space_group_name_H-M   'P 1'
#
loop_
_entity.id
_entity.type
_entity.pdbx_description
1 polymer ?
#
loop_
_entity_poly.entity_id
_entity_poly.type
_entity_poly.pdbx_seq_one_letter_code
_entity_poly.pdbx_strand_id
1 'polypeptide(L)'
;REACEWYHNLFGDDYYLELQRHKVPDIPGLLANREAYKLQQRANKVLIEFAKEYGIKLICTNDCHFEDKETAEAHDHLLCIATGKDLDDPDRMRYSKQEWFKTREEMNEVFSDIPEALSNTLDIYNKVEIYSIDHGPIMPFFPIPESFGTEEQLRQKVSEEDLFKEFTSDENGQNQLPPEEGQKV
;
A
#
# COMPACT_ATOMS: atom_id res chain seq x y z
N ARG A 1 -8.15 9.39 20.14
CA ARG A 1 -7.86 10.82 20.37
C ARG A 1 -6.39 11.11 20.12
N GLU A 2 -5.48 10.62 20.93
CA GLU A 2 -4.03 10.88 20.83
C GLU A 2 -3.49 10.73 19.41
N ALA A 3 -3.82 9.66 18.71
CA ALA A 3 -3.41 9.47 17.33
C ALA A 3 -3.99 10.53 16.38
N CYS A 4 -5.27 10.92 16.56
CA CYS A 4 -5.92 11.93 15.75
C CYS A 4 -5.24 13.31 15.96
N GLU A 5 -5.00 13.68 17.19
CA GLU A 5 -4.29 14.92 17.55
C GLU A 5 -2.86 14.93 17.00
N TRP A 6 -2.16 13.81 17.12
CA TRP A 6 -0.78 13.68 16.63
C TRP A 6 -0.69 13.86 15.11
N TYR A 7 -1.54 13.15 14.35
CA TYR A 7 -1.56 13.27 12.89
C TYR A 7 -2.03 14.64 12.43
N HIS A 8 -3.04 15.21 13.07
CA HIS A 8 -3.52 16.55 12.74
C HIS A 8 -2.44 17.62 13.01
N ASN A 9 -1.70 17.52 14.11
CA ASN A 9 -0.58 18.42 14.39
C ASN A 9 0.58 18.25 13.39
N LEU A 10 0.79 17.03 12.86
CA LEU A 10 1.86 16.76 11.90
C LEU A 10 1.53 17.24 10.49
N PHE A 11 0.31 16.98 10.03
CA PHE A 11 -0.09 17.19 8.64
C PHE A 11 -1.03 18.40 8.43
N GLY A 12 -1.57 18.98 9.50
CA GLY A 12 -2.48 20.13 9.41
C GLY A 12 -3.66 19.85 8.49
N ASP A 13 -3.86 20.74 7.50
CA ASP A 13 -4.95 20.66 6.53
C ASP A 13 -4.82 19.52 5.50
N ASP A 14 -3.71 18.78 5.52
CA ASP A 14 -3.51 17.59 4.69
C ASP A 14 -3.91 16.30 5.41
N TYR A 15 -4.38 16.40 6.65
CA TYR A 15 -4.94 15.28 7.40
C TYR A 15 -6.46 15.25 7.28
N TYR A 16 -6.99 14.09 6.87
CA TYR A 16 -8.41 13.84 6.71
C TYR A 16 -8.83 12.63 7.55
N LEU A 17 -10.10 12.60 7.98
CA LEU A 17 -10.69 11.42 8.58
C LEU A 17 -11.55 10.70 7.56
N GLU A 18 -11.26 9.43 7.37
CA GLU A 18 -11.86 8.59 6.33
C GLU A 18 -13.06 7.81 6.86
N LEU A 19 -14.16 7.85 6.13
CA LEU A 19 -15.37 7.08 6.38
C LEU A 19 -15.55 6.00 5.32
N GLN A 20 -15.79 4.79 5.77
CA GLN A 20 -16.14 3.63 4.93
C GLN A 20 -17.48 3.03 5.39
N ARG A 21 -18.28 2.54 4.44
CA ARG A 21 -19.60 1.92 4.70
C ARG A 21 -19.81 0.70 3.82
N HIS A 22 -19.54 -0.47 4.36
CA HIS A 22 -19.76 -1.76 3.68
C HIS A 22 -20.98 -2.46 4.24
N LYS A 23 -22.18 -1.95 3.92
CA LYS A 23 -23.43 -2.53 4.39
C LYS A 23 -23.68 -3.87 3.73
N VAL A 24 -23.66 -4.93 4.52
CA VAL A 24 -23.92 -6.28 4.06
C VAL A 24 -25.43 -6.60 4.20
N PRO A 25 -26.04 -7.24 3.19
CA PRO A 25 -27.39 -7.76 3.30
C PRO A 25 -27.57 -8.70 4.50
N ASP A 26 -28.78 -8.76 5.04
CA ASP A 26 -29.11 -9.66 6.15
C ASP A 26 -29.31 -11.09 5.65
N ILE A 27 -28.19 -11.75 5.31
CA ILE A 27 -28.16 -13.13 4.82
C ILE A 27 -27.61 -14.05 5.91
N PRO A 28 -28.27 -15.15 6.24
CA PRO A 28 -27.72 -16.16 7.16
C PRO A 28 -26.35 -16.63 6.68
N GLY A 29 -25.37 -16.71 7.60
CA GLY A 29 -23.99 -17.13 7.29
C GLY A 29 -23.00 -15.97 7.09
N LEU A 30 -23.44 -14.72 6.97
CA LEU A 30 -22.59 -13.53 6.86
C LEU A 30 -22.41 -12.79 8.21
N LEU A 31 -22.46 -13.49 9.33
CA LEU A 31 -22.40 -12.89 10.68
C LEU A 31 -21.15 -12.04 10.90
N ALA A 32 -19.98 -12.54 10.50
CA ALA A 32 -18.72 -11.80 10.68
C ALA A 32 -18.73 -10.46 9.94
N ASN A 33 -19.22 -10.42 8.71
CA ASN A 33 -19.31 -9.21 7.91
C ASN A 33 -20.33 -8.22 8.50
N ARG A 34 -21.41 -8.71 9.09
CA ARG A 34 -22.38 -7.86 9.80
C ARG A 34 -21.78 -7.22 11.05
N GLU A 35 -20.99 -7.94 11.81
CA GLU A 35 -20.28 -7.38 12.96
C GLU A 35 -19.23 -6.36 12.51
N ALA A 36 -18.50 -6.62 11.43
CA ALA A 36 -17.59 -5.65 10.83
C ALA A 36 -18.30 -4.34 10.44
N TYR A 37 -19.48 -4.43 9.81
CA TYR A 37 -20.26 -3.24 9.48
C TYR A 37 -20.74 -2.47 10.73
N LYS A 38 -21.16 -3.16 11.78
CA LYS A 38 -21.51 -2.49 13.06
C LYS A 38 -20.30 -1.78 13.68
N LEU A 39 -19.10 -2.35 13.56
CA LEU A 39 -17.88 -1.72 14.01
C LEU A 39 -17.56 -0.46 13.17
N GLN A 40 -17.72 -0.54 11.84
CA GLN A 40 -17.59 0.64 10.96
C GLN A 40 -18.58 1.75 11.36
N GLN A 41 -19.85 1.41 11.60
CA GLN A 41 -20.83 2.40 12.03
C GLN A 41 -20.43 3.09 13.35
N ARG A 42 -19.91 2.33 14.31
CA ARG A 42 -19.41 2.89 15.59
C ARG A 42 -18.18 3.76 15.38
N ALA A 43 -17.22 3.31 14.58
CA ALA A 43 -16.02 4.06 14.25
C ALA A 43 -16.39 5.37 13.53
N ASN A 44 -17.22 5.30 12.50
CA ASN A 44 -17.66 6.47 11.74
C ASN A 44 -18.33 7.52 12.63
N LYS A 45 -19.15 7.09 13.59
CA LYS A 45 -19.76 8.01 14.55
C LYS A 45 -18.71 8.80 15.34
N VAL A 46 -17.69 8.10 15.83
CA VAL A 46 -16.59 8.73 16.59
C VAL A 46 -15.74 9.63 15.68
N LEU A 47 -15.47 9.21 14.46
CA LEU A 47 -14.71 10.01 13.49
C LEU A 47 -15.45 11.31 13.11
N ILE A 48 -16.78 11.25 12.96
CA ILE A 48 -17.62 12.43 12.70
C ILE A 48 -17.57 13.41 13.92
N GLU A 49 -17.58 12.88 15.12
CA GLU A 49 -17.43 13.69 16.35
C GLU A 49 -16.03 14.34 16.39
N PHE A 50 -14.97 13.60 16.08
CA PHE A 50 -13.61 14.14 16.04
C PHE A 50 -13.43 15.19 14.93
N ALA A 51 -13.99 14.95 13.75
CA ALA A 51 -13.99 15.92 12.65
C ALA A 51 -14.53 17.28 13.11
N LYS A 52 -15.64 17.28 13.84
CA LYS A 52 -16.25 18.49 14.41
C LYS A 52 -15.42 19.12 15.54
N GLU A 53 -14.89 18.28 16.41
CA GLU A 53 -14.12 18.73 17.59
C GLU A 53 -12.79 19.39 17.18
N TYR A 54 -12.09 18.80 16.20
CA TYR A 54 -10.76 19.24 15.78
C TYR A 54 -10.76 20.08 14.49
N GLY A 55 -11.91 20.27 13.85
CA GLY A 55 -12.00 20.97 12.56
C GLY A 55 -11.38 20.22 11.38
N ILE A 56 -11.29 18.88 11.47
CA ILE A 56 -10.68 18.02 10.43
C ILE A 56 -11.74 17.70 9.39
N LYS A 57 -11.37 17.76 8.11
CA LYS A 57 -12.26 17.38 7.01
C LYS A 57 -12.48 15.87 6.96
N LEU A 58 -13.73 15.48 6.66
CA LEU A 58 -14.10 14.09 6.39
C LEU A 58 -13.96 13.78 4.89
N ILE A 59 -13.57 12.56 4.56
CA ILE A 59 -13.63 11.99 3.21
C ILE A 59 -14.35 10.64 3.24
N CYS A 60 -14.90 10.23 2.11
CA CYS A 60 -15.52 8.91 1.93
C CYS A 60 -14.75 8.11 0.92
N THR A 61 -14.46 6.85 1.25
CA THR A 61 -13.86 5.87 0.35
C THR A 61 -14.62 4.56 0.37
N ASN A 62 -14.32 3.67 -0.56
CA ASN A 62 -14.95 2.35 -0.63
C ASN A 62 -13.96 1.20 -0.52
N ASP A 63 -12.67 1.46 -0.28
CA ASP A 63 -11.66 0.40 -0.14
C ASP A 63 -11.74 -0.62 -1.30
N CYS A 64 -11.69 -0.11 -2.54
CA CYS A 64 -11.95 -0.89 -3.74
C CYS A 64 -10.92 -2.01 -3.94
N HIS A 65 -11.40 -3.25 -4.10
CA HIS A 65 -10.58 -4.44 -4.31
C HIS A 65 -10.91 -5.17 -5.61
N PHE A 66 -12.03 -4.86 -6.24
CA PHE A 66 -12.48 -5.43 -7.50
C PHE A 66 -13.32 -4.44 -8.30
N GLU A 67 -13.50 -4.71 -9.59
CA GLU A 67 -14.00 -3.76 -10.56
C GLU A 67 -15.49 -3.46 -10.36
N ASP A 68 -16.32 -4.51 -10.31
CA ASP A 68 -17.76 -4.40 -10.23
C ASP A 68 -18.36 -5.42 -9.25
N LYS A 69 -19.65 -5.30 -9.01
CA LYS A 69 -20.38 -6.16 -8.09
C LYS A 69 -20.40 -7.63 -8.53
N GLU A 70 -20.39 -7.88 -9.83
CA GLU A 70 -20.43 -9.19 -10.45
C GLU A 70 -19.11 -9.95 -10.24
N THR A 71 -17.98 -9.23 -10.16
CA THR A 71 -16.65 -9.82 -9.94
C THR A 71 -16.34 -10.14 -8.48
N ALA A 72 -17.22 -9.83 -7.53
CA ALA A 72 -17.03 -10.08 -6.11
C ALA A 72 -16.76 -11.57 -5.78
N GLU A 73 -17.42 -12.51 -6.50
CA GLU A 73 -17.19 -13.94 -6.31
C GLU A 73 -15.81 -14.38 -6.83
N ALA A 74 -15.38 -13.83 -7.96
CA ALA A 74 -14.03 -14.11 -8.49
C ALA A 74 -12.95 -13.63 -7.50
N HIS A 75 -13.13 -12.45 -6.92
CA HIS A 75 -12.24 -11.93 -5.88
C HIS A 75 -12.18 -12.85 -4.65
N ASP A 76 -13.33 -13.38 -4.19
CA ASP A 76 -13.40 -14.31 -3.05
C ASP A 76 -12.60 -15.60 -3.33
N HIS A 77 -12.65 -16.12 -4.57
CA HIS A 77 -11.83 -17.27 -4.99
C HIS A 77 -10.33 -16.92 -5.02
N LEU A 78 -9.97 -15.73 -5.51
CA LEU A 78 -8.57 -15.26 -5.49
C LEU A 78 -8.00 -15.17 -4.08
N LEU A 79 -8.80 -14.75 -3.11
CA LEU A 79 -8.39 -14.75 -1.69
C LEU A 79 -8.08 -16.17 -1.19
N CYS A 80 -8.88 -17.15 -1.57
CA CYS A 80 -8.62 -18.55 -1.23
C CYS A 80 -7.28 -19.04 -1.80
N ILE A 81 -7.02 -18.74 -3.08
CA ILE A 81 -5.76 -19.10 -3.74
C ILE A 81 -4.57 -18.41 -3.04
N ALA A 82 -4.68 -17.11 -2.79
CA ALA A 82 -3.61 -16.32 -2.18
C ALA A 82 -3.28 -16.75 -0.75
N THR A 83 -4.28 -17.22 0.00
CA THR A 83 -4.12 -17.62 1.42
C THR A 83 -3.96 -19.13 1.62
N GLY A 84 -4.06 -19.94 0.56
CA GLY A 84 -4.02 -21.40 0.64
C GLY A 84 -5.18 -21.99 1.44
N LYS A 85 -6.37 -21.42 1.32
CA LYS A 85 -7.58 -21.80 2.04
C LYS A 85 -8.66 -22.29 1.08
N ASP A 86 -9.51 -23.19 1.56
CA ASP A 86 -10.69 -23.65 0.82
C ASP A 86 -11.89 -22.72 1.03
N LEU A 87 -12.84 -22.72 0.10
CA LEU A 87 -14.02 -21.85 0.15
C LEU A 87 -14.92 -22.10 1.38
N ASP A 88 -14.95 -23.31 1.86
CA ASP A 88 -15.73 -23.75 3.02
C ASP A 88 -14.97 -23.63 4.36
N ASP A 89 -13.67 -23.26 4.33
CA ASP A 89 -12.90 -23.03 5.56
C ASP A 89 -13.55 -21.90 6.38
N PRO A 90 -13.96 -22.15 7.63
CA PRO A 90 -14.61 -21.15 8.47
C PRO A 90 -13.68 -19.99 8.85
N ASP A 91 -12.38 -20.24 8.91
CA ASP A 91 -11.35 -19.28 9.38
C ASP A 91 -10.66 -18.55 8.24
N ARG A 92 -11.15 -18.67 7.00
CA ARG A 92 -10.58 -17.95 5.87
C ARG A 92 -10.90 -16.45 5.88
N MET A 93 -10.05 -15.66 5.27
CA MET A 93 -10.31 -14.25 5.01
C MET A 93 -11.51 -14.07 4.08
N ARG A 94 -12.38 -13.14 4.42
CA ARG A 94 -13.56 -12.77 3.61
C ARG A 94 -13.73 -11.26 3.62
N TYR A 95 -14.05 -10.71 2.46
CA TYR A 95 -14.53 -9.35 2.33
C TYR A 95 -16.07 -9.29 2.41
N SER A 96 -16.59 -8.07 2.54
CA SER A 96 -18.05 -7.87 2.63
C SER A 96 -18.77 -8.02 1.29
N LYS A 97 -18.00 -8.11 0.19
CA LYS A 97 -18.47 -8.03 -1.19
C LYS A 97 -19.11 -6.67 -1.53
N GLN A 98 -18.73 -5.63 -0.80
CA GLN A 98 -19.13 -4.25 -1.04
C GLN A 98 -17.98 -3.38 -1.58
N GLU A 99 -16.80 -3.96 -1.73
CA GLU A 99 -15.54 -3.28 -2.04
C GLU A 99 -15.29 -3.16 -3.55
N TRP A 100 -16.38 -3.06 -4.38
CA TRP A 100 -16.24 -2.77 -5.81
C TRP A 100 -16.01 -1.29 -6.08
N PHE A 101 -15.55 -0.97 -7.28
CA PHE A 101 -15.37 0.41 -7.73
C PHE A 101 -16.72 1.06 -8.02
N LYS A 102 -17.35 1.62 -7.00
CA LYS A 102 -18.67 2.24 -7.06
C LYS A 102 -18.70 3.48 -7.95
N THR A 103 -19.79 3.66 -8.66
CA THR A 103 -20.07 4.90 -9.38
C THR A 103 -20.28 6.06 -8.43
N ARG A 104 -20.23 7.28 -8.98
CA ARG A 104 -20.55 8.49 -8.20
C ARG A 104 -21.94 8.43 -7.60
N GLU A 105 -22.92 7.93 -8.35
CA GLU A 105 -24.30 7.78 -7.94
C GLU A 105 -24.41 6.81 -6.76
N GLU A 106 -23.78 5.65 -6.83
CA GLU A 106 -23.75 4.67 -5.74
C GLU A 106 -23.07 5.23 -4.49
N MET A 107 -21.96 5.96 -4.63
CA MET A 107 -21.31 6.62 -3.49
C MET A 107 -22.19 7.71 -2.88
N ASN A 108 -22.92 8.48 -3.70
CA ASN A 108 -23.87 9.48 -3.22
C ASN A 108 -25.03 8.84 -2.44
N GLU A 109 -25.49 7.65 -2.84
CA GLU A 109 -26.52 6.93 -2.08
C GLU A 109 -25.99 6.47 -0.72
N VAL A 110 -24.77 5.89 -0.70
CA VAL A 110 -24.17 5.35 0.53
C VAL A 110 -23.88 6.45 1.56
N PHE A 111 -23.51 7.65 1.11
CA PHE A 111 -23.10 8.78 1.96
C PHE A 111 -24.01 10.01 1.82
N SER A 112 -25.28 9.81 1.45
CA SER A 112 -26.27 10.88 1.23
C SER A 112 -26.48 11.79 2.44
N ASP A 113 -26.20 11.31 3.64
CA ASP A 113 -26.28 12.05 4.91
C ASP A 113 -25.06 12.91 5.22
N ILE A 114 -23.94 12.74 4.47
CA ILE A 114 -22.69 13.49 4.66
C ILE A 114 -22.11 13.88 3.28
N PRO A 115 -22.80 14.70 2.49
CA PRO A 115 -22.38 15.04 1.12
C PRO A 115 -21.05 15.80 1.08
N GLU A 116 -20.70 16.52 2.12
CA GLU A 116 -19.42 17.23 2.24
C GLU A 116 -18.22 16.26 2.25
N ALA A 117 -18.36 15.06 2.82
CA ALA A 117 -17.29 14.08 2.83
C ALA A 117 -17.02 13.50 1.41
N LEU A 118 -18.00 13.51 0.53
CA LEU A 118 -17.82 13.18 -0.89
C LEU A 118 -17.15 14.33 -1.64
N SER A 119 -17.60 15.57 -1.44
CA SER A 119 -17.00 16.73 -2.12
C SER A 119 -15.55 16.98 -1.70
N ASN A 120 -15.18 16.70 -0.45
CA ASN A 120 -13.83 16.86 0.06
C ASN A 120 -12.81 15.93 -0.63
N THR A 121 -13.23 14.85 -1.29
CA THR A 121 -12.33 14.03 -2.11
C THR A 121 -11.75 14.82 -3.28
N LEU A 122 -12.49 15.80 -3.82
CA LEU A 122 -11.99 16.71 -4.85
C LEU A 122 -10.94 17.69 -4.29
N ASP A 123 -11.00 18.04 -3.01
CA ASP A 123 -9.98 18.88 -2.38
C ASP A 123 -8.62 18.18 -2.44
N ILE A 124 -8.58 16.86 -2.16
CA ILE A 124 -7.35 16.06 -2.26
C ILE A 124 -6.87 16.02 -3.70
N TYR A 125 -7.77 15.74 -4.65
CA TYR A 125 -7.43 15.71 -6.07
C TYR A 125 -6.81 17.04 -6.54
N ASN A 126 -7.37 18.17 -6.12
CA ASN A 126 -6.93 19.51 -6.51
C ASN A 126 -5.58 19.91 -5.85
N LYS A 127 -5.19 19.25 -4.75
CA LYS A 127 -3.87 19.45 -4.12
C LYS A 127 -2.74 18.72 -4.84
N VAL A 128 -3.05 17.70 -5.64
CA VAL A 128 -2.04 16.91 -6.34
C VAL A 128 -1.51 17.71 -7.53
N GLU A 129 -0.21 18.02 -7.50
CA GLU A 129 0.49 18.64 -8.61
C GLU A 129 0.92 17.58 -9.63
N ILE A 130 1.05 18.00 -10.90
CA ILE A 130 1.57 17.11 -11.95
C ILE A 130 3.07 16.96 -11.74
N TYR A 131 3.52 15.76 -11.44
CA TYR A 131 4.92 15.40 -11.30
C TYR A 131 5.20 14.02 -11.89
N SER A 132 6.47 13.73 -12.15
CA SER A 132 6.92 12.40 -12.57
C SER A 132 7.63 11.72 -11.40
N ILE A 133 7.28 10.46 -11.18
CA ILE A 133 8.01 9.55 -10.29
C ILE A 133 9.07 8.76 -11.06
N ASP A 134 9.10 8.91 -12.39
CA ASP A 134 10.09 8.27 -13.25
C ASP A 134 11.40 9.06 -13.21
N HIS A 135 12.44 8.41 -12.76
CA HIS A 135 13.80 8.93 -12.70
C HIS A 135 14.79 7.86 -13.10
N GLY A 136 15.99 8.27 -13.51
CA GLY A 136 17.07 7.33 -13.81
C GLY A 136 17.42 6.43 -12.61
N PRO A 137 18.11 5.31 -12.85
CA PRO A 137 18.55 4.42 -11.78
C PRO A 137 19.36 5.19 -10.72
N ILE A 138 18.96 5.02 -9.46
CA ILE A 138 19.69 5.56 -8.32
C ILE A 138 20.61 4.46 -7.81
N MET A 139 21.92 4.63 -7.99
CA MET A 139 22.89 3.73 -7.39
C MET A 139 22.97 4.01 -5.88
N PRO A 140 22.80 3.00 -5.02
CA PRO A 140 22.97 3.19 -3.60
C PRO A 140 24.41 3.59 -3.29
N PHE A 141 24.58 4.66 -2.52
CA PHE A 141 25.88 5.07 -2.01
C PHE A 141 26.18 4.30 -0.73
N PHE A 142 27.23 3.49 -0.77
CA PHE A 142 27.78 2.86 0.41
C PHE A 142 29.04 3.64 0.85
N PRO A 143 29.02 4.28 2.02
CA PRO A 143 30.22 4.99 2.51
C PRO A 143 31.29 3.96 2.88
N ILE A 144 32.39 3.97 2.11
CA ILE A 144 33.56 3.14 2.42
C ILE A 144 34.20 3.73 3.67
N PRO A 145 34.43 2.93 4.75
CA PRO A 145 35.12 3.42 5.93
C PRO A 145 36.52 3.96 5.59
N GLU A 146 36.92 5.06 6.22
CA GLU A 146 38.22 5.71 5.98
C GLU A 146 39.43 4.75 6.17
N SER A 147 39.25 3.70 7.00
CA SER A 147 40.25 2.66 7.20
C SER A 147 40.61 1.87 5.94
N PHE A 148 39.75 1.86 4.93
CA PHE A 148 40.02 1.21 3.64
C PHE A 148 40.82 2.11 2.67
N GLY A 149 40.97 3.39 2.99
CA GLY A 149 41.64 4.38 2.14
C GLY A 149 40.72 4.99 1.07
N THR A 150 41.32 5.76 0.17
CA THR A 150 40.60 6.36 -0.97
C THR A 150 40.44 5.36 -2.10
N GLU A 151 39.46 5.61 -2.99
CA GLU A 151 39.27 4.80 -4.21
C GLU A 151 40.53 4.69 -5.06
N GLU A 152 41.31 5.79 -5.19
CA GLU A 152 42.59 5.79 -5.89
C GLU A 152 43.65 4.86 -5.23
N GLN A 153 43.70 4.87 -3.90
CA GLN A 153 44.61 3.97 -3.16
C GLN A 153 44.19 2.52 -3.30
N LEU A 154 42.87 2.25 -3.35
CA LEU A 154 42.34 0.90 -3.56
C LEU A 154 42.67 0.41 -4.99
N ARG A 155 42.41 1.25 -6.01
CA ARG A 155 42.76 0.93 -7.41
C ARG A 155 44.25 0.68 -7.65
N GLN A 156 45.13 1.30 -6.87
CA GLN A 156 46.55 1.04 -6.93
C GLN A 156 46.94 -0.30 -6.30
N LYS A 157 46.15 -0.82 -5.37
CA LYS A 157 46.46 -2.06 -4.64
C LYS A 157 45.85 -3.31 -5.28
N VAL A 158 44.73 -3.15 -6.01
CA VAL A 158 44.00 -4.28 -6.59
C VAL A 158 43.91 -4.02 -8.10
N SER A 159 44.58 -4.87 -8.88
CA SER A 159 44.45 -4.81 -10.34
C SER A 159 43.10 -5.36 -10.81
N GLU A 160 42.65 -4.92 -12.01
CA GLU A 160 41.46 -5.50 -12.64
C GLU A 160 41.58 -7.00 -12.83
N GLU A 161 42.82 -7.49 -13.03
CA GLU A 161 43.12 -8.91 -13.19
C GLU A 161 42.94 -9.70 -11.89
N ASP A 162 43.25 -9.10 -10.74
CA ASP A 162 43.04 -9.73 -9.44
C ASP A 162 41.56 -9.78 -9.05
N LEU A 163 40.80 -8.69 -9.32
CA LEU A 163 39.33 -8.70 -9.14
C LEU A 163 38.67 -9.74 -10.03
N PHE A 164 39.09 -9.83 -11.29
CA PHE A 164 38.56 -10.84 -12.21
C PHE A 164 38.80 -12.27 -11.72
N LYS A 165 39.98 -12.56 -11.16
CA LYS A 165 40.33 -13.88 -10.56
C LYS A 165 39.48 -14.20 -9.34
N GLU A 166 39.22 -13.22 -8.48
CA GLU A 166 38.44 -13.40 -7.25
C GLU A 166 37.00 -13.77 -7.56
N PHE A 167 36.36 -13.09 -8.54
CA PHE A 167 34.95 -13.34 -8.89
C PHE A 167 34.73 -14.51 -9.84
N THR A 168 35.72 -14.94 -10.58
CA THR A 168 35.58 -16.00 -11.61
C THR A 168 36.29 -17.32 -11.24
N SER A 169 36.94 -17.37 -10.11
CA SER A 169 37.65 -18.56 -9.65
C SER A 169 36.77 -19.49 -8.81
N ASP A 170 36.95 -20.80 -8.97
CA ASP A 170 36.34 -21.79 -8.09
C ASP A 170 37.09 -21.88 -6.74
N GLU A 171 36.62 -22.76 -5.85
CA GLU A 171 37.25 -23.01 -4.53
C GLU A 171 38.75 -23.44 -4.60
N ASN A 172 39.21 -23.86 -5.77
CA ASN A 172 40.60 -24.25 -6.04
C ASN A 172 41.40 -23.12 -6.72
N GLY A 173 40.81 -21.93 -6.91
CA GLY A 173 41.47 -20.78 -7.55
C GLY A 173 41.56 -20.89 -9.08
N GLN A 174 40.76 -21.77 -9.72
CA GLN A 174 40.70 -21.89 -11.18
C GLN A 174 39.55 -21.09 -11.75
N ASN A 175 39.83 -20.31 -12.80
CA ASN A 175 38.77 -19.54 -13.49
C ASN A 175 37.74 -20.49 -14.13
N GLN A 176 36.48 -20.29 -13.75
CA GLN A 176 35.35 -21.08 -14.27
C GLN A 176 34.78 -20.53 -15.59
N LEU A 177 35.03 -19.24 -15.89
CA LEU A 177 34.48 -18.57 -17.08
C LEU A 177 35.59 -18.27 -18.09
N PRO A 178 35.30 -18.35 -19.40
CA PRO A 178 36.20 -17.84 -20.43
C PRO A 178 36.44 -16.34 -20.23
N PRO A 179 37.65 -15.85 -20.61
CA PRO A 179 38.03 -14.45 -20.41
C PRO A 179 37.02 -13.44 -21.05
N GLU A 180 36.36 -13.81 -22.13
CA GLU A 180 35.38 -12.97 -22.84
C GLU A 180 34.04 -12.87 -22.10
N GLU A 181 33.68 -13.85 -21.28
CA GLU A 181 32.46 -13.85 -20.48
C GLU A 181 32.66 -13.21 -19.12
N GLY A 182 33.85 -13.35 -18.53
CA GLY A 182 34.20 -12.73 -17.27
C GLY A 182 34.29 -11.19 -17.33
N GLN A 183 34.55 -10.61 -18.51
CA GLN A 183 34.53 -9.15 -18.72
C GLN A 183 33.13 -8.54 -18.74
N LYS A 184 32.07 -9.34 -18.69
CA LYS A 184 30.66 -8.89 -18.70
C LYS A 184 29.99 -8.94 -17.32
N VAL A 185 30.68 -9.37 -16.31
CA VAL A 185 30.26 -9.32 -14.89
C VAL A 185 30.93 -8.12 -14.23
#